data_9534e55db8363632f4b7e3414c0936ed
#
_entry.id   9534e55db8363632f4b7e3414c0936ed
#
_cell.length_a   1.000
_cell.length_b   1.000
_cell.length_c   1.000
_cell.angle_alpha   90.00
_cell.angle_beta   90.00
_cell.angle_gamma   90.00
#
_symmetry.space_group_name_H-M   'P 1'
#
loop_
_entity.id
_entity.type
_entity.pdbx_description
1 polymer ?
#
loop_
_entity_poly.entity_id
_entity_poly.type
_entity_poly.pdbx_seq_one_letter_code
_entity_poly.pdbx_strand_id
1 'polypeptide(L)'
;MDILATQTCIEVKQEIGWTEKRIVEESYKMTLFSDKLTVKNETYPIAAIFDISFRKRPDKNAMGFLYLHTSSGVRTFYIKEEPLKLIEAYKQLKLERPDLR
;
A
#
# COMPACT_ATOMS: atom_id res chain seq x y z
N MET A 1 0.24 -8.94 18.14
CA MET A 1 1.28 -8.45 17.21
C MET A 1 1.24 -6.96 17.11
N ASP A 2 2.40 -6.35 17.15
CA ASP A 2 2.48 -4.91 17.09
C ASP A 2 2.42 -4.41 15.65
N ILE A 3 1.62 -3.38 15.44
CA ILE A 3 1.55 -2.70 14.15
C ILE A 3 2.74 -1.75 14.05
N LEU A 4 3.56 -1.93 13.03
CA LEU A 4 4.73 -1.08 12.81
C LEU A 4 4.37 0.21 12.08
N ALA A 5 3.47 0.12 11.10
CA ALA A 5 3.01 1.27 10.35
C ALA A 5 1.72 0.94 9.62
N THR A 6 0.96 1.97 9.29
CA THR A 6 -0.24 1.83 8.45
C THR A 6 -0.21 2.88 7.36
N GLN A 7 -0.86 2.57 6.24
CA GLN A 7 -1.03 3.51 5.14
C GLN A 7 -2.45 3.42 4.61
N THR A 8 -3.10 4.56 4.48
CA THR A 8 -4.42 4.62 3.88
C THR A 8 -4.30 4.56 2.36
N CYS A 9 -4.99 3.60 1.77
CA CYS A 9 -5.06 3.41 0.33
C CYS A 9 -6.47 3.72 -0.15
N ILE A 10 -6.59 4.02 -1.42
CA ILE A 10 -7.86 4.44 -2.01
C ILE A 10 -8.24 3.47 -3.13
N GLU A 11 -9.51 3.11 -3.18
CA GLU A 11 -10.08 2.37 -4.29
C GLU A 11 -11.15 3.21 -4.93
N VAL A 12 -11.08 3.37 -6.24
CA VAL A 12 -12.09 4.12 -6.99
C VAL A 12 -12.97 3.12 -7.73
N LYS A 13 -14.26 3.17 -7.45
CA LYS A 13 -15.24 2.30 -8.09
C LYS A 13 -16.23 3.13 -8.88
N GLN A 14 -16.66 2.59 -10.00
CA GLN A 14 -17.70 3.18 -10.80
C GLN A 14 -19.01 2.43 -10.52
N GLU A 15 -19.98 3.13 -9.98
CA GLU A 15 -21.31 2.59 -9.78
C GLU A 15 -22.21 3.06 -10.91
N ILE A 16 -22.88 2.13 -11.55
CA ILE A 16 -23.85 2.44 -12.62
C ILE A 16 -25.23 2.32 -12.02
N GLY A 17 -25.86 3.47 -11.79
CA GLY A 17 -27.24 3.51 -11.36
C GLY A 17 -28.19 3.45 -12.55
N TRP A 18 -29.46 3.46 -12.24
CA TRP A 18 -30.51 3.34 -13.23
C TRP A 18 -30.52 4.52 -14.22
N THR A 19 -30.14 5.71 -13.74
CA THR A 19 -30.17 6.93 -14.54
C THR A 19 -28.86 7.69 -14.57
N GLU A 20 -27.86 7.26 -13.80
CA GLU A 20 -26.60 8.00 -13.72
C GLU A 20 -25.43 7.10 -13.32
N LYS A 21 -24.24 7.56 -13.68
CA LYS A 21 -23.01 6.94 -13.24
C LYS A 21 -22.45 7.73 -12.06
N ARG A 22 -22.01 7.01 -11.05
CA ARG A 22 -21.36 7.62 -9.89
C ARG A 22 -19.98 7.04 -9.71
N ILE A 23 -19.04 7.91 -9.38
CA ILE A 23 -17.70 7.48 -9.00
C ILE A 23 -17.64 7.50 -7.49
N VAL A 24 -17.39 6.34 -6.91
CA VAL A 24 -17.32 6.17 -5.46
C VAL A 24 -15.86 5.90 -5.07
N GLU A 25 -15.39 6.66 -4.11
CA GLU A 25 -14.05 6.50 -3.56
C GLU A 25 -14.16 5.84 -2.20
N GLU A 26 -13.48 4.71 -2.02
CA GLU A 26 -13.43 3.99 -0.76
C GLU A 26 -11.99 3.94 -0.27
N SER A 27 -11.81 4.05 1.04
CA SER A 27 -10.48 3.92 1.63
C SER A 27 -10.35 2.60 2.39
N TYR A 28 -9.13 2.08 2.43
CA TYR A 28 -8.79 0.88 3.18
C TYR A 28 -7.37 1.01 3.71
N LYS A 29 -7.04 0.21 4.71
CA LYS A 29 -5.74 0.29 5.36
C LYS A 29 -4.81 -0.80 4.90
N MET A 30 -3.57 -0.41 4.63
CA MET A 30 -2.44 -1.32 4.48
C MET A 30 -1.68 -1.30 5.80
N THR A 31 -1.45 -2.47 6.40
CA THR A 31 -0.85 -2.56 7.72
C THR A 31 0.42 -3.39 7.67
N LEU A 32 1.51 -2.83 8.19
CA LEU A 32 2.80 -3.52 8.27
C LEU A 32 3.01 -4.04 9.68
N PHE A 33 3.25 -5.35 9.77
CA PHE A 33 3.65 -6.04 10.98
C PHE A 33 5.11 -6.48 10.84
N SER A 34 5.67 -7.03 11.90
CA SER A 34 7.07 -7.47 11.87
C SER A 34 7.32 -8.68 10.96
N ASP A 35 6.29 -9.45 10.68
CA ASP A 35 6.41 -10.70 9.89
C ASP A 35 5.62 -10.68 8.58
N LYS A 36 4.72 -9.70 8.41
CA LYS A 36 3.84 -9.68 7.26
C LYS A 36 3.30 -8.28 6.99
N LEU A 37 2.71 -8.12 5.83
CA LEU A 37 1.95 -6.93 5.49
C LEU A 37 0.57 -7.37 5.03
N THR A 38 -0.47 -6.74 5.57
CA THR A 38 -1.85 -7.04 5.19
C THR A 38 -2.48 -5.85 4.49
N VAL A 39 -3.24 -6.13 3.45
CA VAL A 39 -4.01 -5.11 2.74
C VAL A 39 -5.26 -5.76 2.16
N LYS A 40 -6.42 -5.23 2.51
CA LYS A 40 -7.70 -5.85 2.15
C LYS A 40 -7.74 -7.30 2.64
N ASN A 41 -8.00 -8.23 1.75
CA ASN A 41 -8.06 -9.66 2.06
C ASN A 41 -6.74 -10.38 1.75
N GLU A 42 -5.69 -9.63 1.43
CA GLU A 42 -4.41 -10.20 1.05
C GLU A 42 -3.41 -10.08 2.19
N THR A 43 -2.57 -11.08 2.31
CA THR A 43 -1.48 -11.11 3.28
C THR A 43 -0.19 -11.46 2.56
N TYR A 44 0.84 -10.64 2.76
CA TYR A 44 2.16 -10.85 2.16
C TYR A 44 3.17 -11.08 3.26
N PRO A 45 3.82 -12.26 3.31
CA PRO A 45 4.96 -12.44 4.23
C PRO A 45 6.06 -11.43 3.90
N ILE A 46 6.75 -10.93 4.92
CA ILE A 46 7.81 -9.95 4.70
C ILE A 46 8.89 -10.48 3.77
N ALA A 47 9.21 -11.77 3.86
CA ALA A 47 10.19 -12.40 3.00
C ALA A 47 9.79 -12.37 1.52
N ALA A 48 8.52 -12.23 1.21
CA ALA A 48 8.02 -12.16 -0.16
C ALA A 48 7.97 -10.74 -0.71
N ILE A 49 8.27 -9.74 0.11
CA ILE A 49 8.29 -8.34 -0.30
C ILE A 49 9.73 -7.91 -0.51
N PHE A 50 10.05 -7.50 -1.72
CA PHE A 50 11.42 -7.11 -2.08
C PHE A 50 11.66 -5.61 -1.86
N ASP A 51 10.62 -4.80 -2.08
CA ASP A 51 10.73 -3.36 -1.93
C ASP A 51 9.34 -2.73 -1.89
N ILE A 52 9.28 -1.54 -1.31
CA ILE A 52 8.09 -0.70 -1.32
C ILE A 52 8.51 0.66 -1.85
N SER A 53 7.91 1.11 -2.93
CA SER A 53 8.21 2.40 -3.51
C SER A 53 6.91 3.14 -3.79
N PHE A 54 7.01 4.43 -4.10
CA PHE A 54 5.84 5.21 -4.43
C PHE A 54 6.17 6.26 -5.48
N ARG A 55 5.13 6.71 -6.16
CA ARG A 55 5.26 7.78 -7.13
C ARG A 55 4.12 8.77 -6.88
N LYS A 56 4.49 10.03 -6.67
CA LYS A 56 3.52 11.09 -6.47
C LYS A 56 3.35 11.85 -7.78
N ARG A 57 2.09 12.14 -8.11
CA ARG A 57 1.80 12.95 -9.29
C ARG A 57 2.02 14.44 -8.96
N PRO A 58 2.39 15.26 -9.96
CA PRO A 58 2.66 16.69 -9.71
C PRO A 58 1.43 17.51 -9.34
N ASP A 59 0.23 17.05 -9.69
CA ASP A 59 -1.00 17.77 -9.40
C ASP A 59 -1.37 17.66 -7.93
N LYS A 60 -1.80 18.77 -7.32
CA LYS A 60 -2.10 18.81 -5.89
C LYS A 60 -3.20 17.86 -5.47
N ASN A 61 -4.18 17.61 -6.32
CA ASN A 61 -5.32 16.75 -6.01
C ASN A 61 -5.23 15.37 -6.65
N ALA A 62 -4.11 15.06 -7.28
CA ALA A 62 -3.94 13.78 -7.94
C ALA A 62 -3.52 12.71 -6.94
N MET A 63 -4.06 11.51 -7.13
CA MET A 63 -3.66 10.36 -6.35
C MET A 63 -2.27 9.92 -6.77
N GLY A 64 -1.45 9.49 -5.79
CA GLY A 64 -0.19 8.87 -6.08
C GLY A 64 -0.34 7.35 -6.20
N PHE A 65 0.78 6.69 -6.47
CA PHE A 65 0.83 5.25 -6.60
C PHE A 65 1.81 4.68 -5.59
N LEU A 66 1.38 3.63 -4.91
CA LEU A 66 2.24 2.83 -4.04
C LEU A 66 2.50 1.51 -4.75
N TYR A 67 3.76 1.14 -4.90
CA TYR A 67 4.17 -0.10 -5.54
C TYR A 67 4.74 -1.05 -4.52
N LEU A 68 4.13 -2.22 -4.43
CA LEU A 68 4.59 -3.30 -3.58
C LEU A 68 5.27 -4.34 -4.47
N HIS A 69 6.59 -4.43 -4.38
CA HIS A 69 7.38 -5.35 -5.21
C HIS A 69 7.47 -6.69 -4.49
N THR A 70 6.77 -7.68 -5.02
CA THR A 70 6.66 -8.99 -4.37
C THR A 70 7.19 -10.10 -5.27
N SER A 71 7.35 -11.29 -4.68
CA SER A 71 7.73 -12.48 -5.43
C SER A 71 6.69 -12.88 -6.50
N SER A 72 5.46 -12.39 -6.36
CA SER A 72 4.37 -12.64 -7.32
C SER A 72 4.19 -11.52 -8.32
N GLY A 73 5.08 -10.52 -8.31
CA GLY A 73 5.01 -9.38 -9.20
C GLY A 73 4.77 -8.08 -8.45
N VAL A 74 4.55 -7.00 -9.20
CA VAL A 74 4.32 -5.68 -8.63
C VAL A 74 2.82 -5.48 -8.43
N ARG A 75 2.45 -5.08 -7.22
CA ARG A 75 1.08 -4.69 -6.89
C ARG A 75 1.02 -3.18 -6.76
N THR A 76 0.02 -2.57 -7.37
CA THR A 76 -0.15 -1.12 -7.38
C THR A 76 -1.37 -0.74 -6.56
N PHE A 77 -1.19 0.24 -5.69
CA PHE A 77 -2.27 0.77 -4.85
C PHE A 77 -2.32 2.28 -5.02
N TYR A 78 -3.51 2.87 -4.92
CA TYR A 78 -3.66 4.32 -5.01
C TYR A 78 -3.61 4.92 -3.63
N ILE A 79 -2.90 6.04 -3.50
CA ILE A 79 -2.73 6.74 -2.22
C ILE A 79 -2.91 8.24 -2.45
N LYS A 80 -3.33 8.96 -1.41
CA LYS A 80 -3.41 10.42 -1.43
C LYS A 80 -2.27 11.06 -0.65
N GLU A 81 -1.76 10.35 0.35
CA GLU A 81 -0.66 10.82 1.18
C GLU A 81 0.59 10.02 0.90
N GLU A 82 1.75 10.66 1.03
CA GLU A 82 3.02 9.97 0.84
C GLU A 82 3.19 8.91 1.92
N PRO A 83 3.57 7.67 1.55
CA PRO A 83 3.68 6.57 2.50
C PRO A 83 5.04 6.53 3.18
N LEU A 84 5.50 7.68 3.70
CA LEU A 84 6.85 7.79 4.26
C LEU A 84 7.04 6.95 5.51
N LYS A 85 6.05 6.92 6.39
CA LYS A 85 6.15 6.12 7.60
C LYS A 85 6.17 4.63 7.32
N LEU A 86 5.37 4.20 6.35
CA LEU A 86 5.34 2.80 5.93
C LEU A 86 6.67 2.37 5.35
N ILE A 87 7.21 3.18 4.44
CA ILE A 87 8.47 2.88 3.78
C ILE A 87 9.62 2.90 4.78
N GLU A 88 9.64 3.88 5.68
CA GLU A 88 10.67 3.96 6.71
C GLU A 88 10.62 2.74 7.63
N ALA A 89 9.43 2.35 8.09
CA ALA A 89 9.27 1.19 8.94
C ALA A 89 9.72 -0.09 8.24
N TYR A 90 9.41 -0.22 6.95
CA TYR A 90 9.81 -1.38 6.16
C TYR A 90 11.34 -1.44 6.00
N LYS A 91 11.98 -0.29 5.72
CA LYS A 91 13.43 -0.24 5.59
C LYS A 91 14.12 -0.57 6.91
N GLN A 92 13.57 -0.06 8.00
CA GLN A 92 14.12 -0.34 9.32
C GLN A 92 14.00 -1.84 9.65
N LEU A 93 12.89 -2.44 9.31
CA LEU A 93 12.68 -3.87 9.50
C LEU A 93 13.71 -4.70 8.74
N LYS A 94 14.01 -4.30 7.50
CA LYS A 94 15.04 -4.99 6.70
C LYS A 94 16.44 -4.85 7.26
N LEU A 95 16.75 -3.70 7.84
CA LEU A 95 18.03 -3.49 8.50
C LEU A 95 18.19 -4.36 9.74
N GLU A 96 17.11 -4.55 10.49
CA GLU A 96 17.11 -5.37 11.69
C GLU A 96 17.09 -6.86 11.39
N ARG A 97 16.63 -7.23 10.18
CA ARG A 97 16.49 -8.63 9.77
C ARG A 97 17.15 -8.87 8.42
N PRO A 98 18.50 -8.97 8.39
CA PRO A 98 19.21 -9.19 7.12
C PRO A 98 18.82 -10.49 6.40
N ASP A 99 18.24 -11.45 7.12
CA ASP A 99 17.75 -12.70 6.55
C ASP A 99 16.59 -12.50 5.56
N LEU A 100 16.00 -11.31 5.54
CA LEU A 100 14.90 -11.01 4.65
C LEU A 100 15.30 -10.49 3.28
N ARG A 101 16.58 -10.43 2.99
CA ARG A 101 17.08 -9.97 1.69
C ARG A 101 16.79 -10.96 0.58
#